data_21c72c6cf92ea415b91ba68b256e4ac6
#
_entry.id   21c72c6cf92ea415b91ba68b256e4ac6
#
_cell.length_a   1.000
_cell.length_b   1.000
_cell.length_c   1.000
_cell.angle_alpha   90.00
_cell.angle_beta   90.00
_cell.angle_gamma   90.00
#
_symmetry.space_group_name_H-M   'P 1'
#
loop_
_entity.id
_entity.type
_entity.pdbx_description
1 polymer ?
#
loop_
_entity_poly.entity_id
_entity_poly.type
_entity_poly.pdbx_seq_one_letter_code
_entity_poly.pdbx_strand_id
1 'polypeptide(L)'
;INLRDAVNGTISYSNEAGKIYQLKPNPAVLICRVRGLHLPEKHVTWRGEAIPGSLFDFALYFFHNYQALLAKGSGPYFYLPKTQSWQEAAWWSEVFSYAEDRFNLPRGTIKATLLIETLPAVFQMDEILHALRDHIVGLNCGRWDYIFSYIKTLKNYPDRVLPDRQAVTMDKPFLNAYSRLLIKTCHKRGAFAMGGMAAFIPSKDEERNNQVLNKVKADKSLEANNGHDGTWIAHPGLADTAMAVFNDILGSRKNQLEVMREQDAPITDDQLLEPCAGDSTEERMS
;
A
#
# COMPACT_ATOMS: atom_id res chain seq x y z
N ILE A 1 7.38 -22.30 2.07
CA ILE A 1 6.53 -23.16 2.92
C ILE A 1 5.32 -22.35 3.41
N ASN A 2 5.49 -21.32 4.21
CA ASN A 2 4.36 -20.62 4.86
C ASN A 2 3.32 -20.05 3.88
N LEU A 3 3.73 -19.45 2.75
CA LEU A 3 2.79 -18.94 1.75
C LEU A 3 1.99 -20.07 1.08
N ARG A 4 2.64 -21.18 0.76
CA ARG A 4 1.97 -22.36 0.21
C ARG A 4 0.95 -22.92 1.21
N ASP A 5 1.33 -23.02 2.46
CA ASP A 5 0.45 -23.55 3.51
C ASP A 5 -0.71 -22.59 3.81
N ALA A 6 -0.50 -21.27 3.71
CA ALA A 6 -1.57 -20.27 3.78
C ALA A 6 -2.54 -20.40 2.61
N VAL A 7 -2.03 -20.53 1.37
CA VAL A 7 -2.86 -20.74 0.17
C VAL A 7 -3.66 -22.03 0.27
N ASN A 8 -3.05 -23.10 0.76
CA ASN A 8 -3.72 -24.39 0.94
C ASN A 8 -4.70 -24.41 2.11
N GLY A 9 -4.60 -23.46 3.04
CA GLY A 9 -5.41 -23.42 4.26
C GLY A 9 -4.92 -24.32 5.38
N THR A 10 -3.67 -24.81 5.26
CA THR A 10 -3.06 -25.75 6.22
C THR A 10 -2.10 -25.09 7.19
N ILE A 11 -1.86 -23.78 7.06
CA ILE A 11 -0.98 -23.04 7.96
C ILE A 11 -1.52 -23.06 9.39
N SER A 12 -0.68 -23.47 10.32
CA SER A 12 -0.96 -23.44 11.75
C SER A 12 0.29 -23.13 12.55
N TYR A 13 0.14 -22.54 13.71
CA TYR A 13 1.23 -22.26 14.65
C TYR A 13 0.74 -22.46 16.07
N SER A 14 1.54 -23.08 16.91
CA SER A 14 1.33 -23.17 18.36
C SER A 14 2.45 -22.42 19.06
N ASN A 15 2.09 -21.51 19.98
CA ASN A 15 3.09 -20.84 20.82
C ASN A 15 3.47 -21.70 22.04
N GLU A 16 4.48 -21.26 22.81
CA GLU A 16 4.97 -21.95 24.00
C GLU A 16 3.90 -22.14 25.08
N ALA A 17 2.89 -21.28 25.14
CA ALA A 17 1.75 -21.37 26.04
C ALA A 17 0.66 -22.32 25.55
N GLY A 18 0.86 -23.06 24.46
CA GLY A 18 -0.08 -24.01 23.87
C GLY A 18 -1.25 -23.35 23.09
N LYS A 19 -1.23 -22.03 22.89
CA LYS A 19 -2.26 -21.37 22.07
C LYS A 19 -2.04 -21.67 20.59
N ILE A 20 -3.06 -22.22 19.94
CA ILE A 20 -3.03 -22.57 18.52
C ILE A 20 -3.59 -21.39 17.69
N TYR A 21 -2.87 -21.07 16.63
CA TYR A 21 -3.26 -20.10 15.60
C TYR A 21 -3.44 -20.85 14.28
N GLN A 22 -4.60 -20.69 13.67
CA GLN A 22 -4.95 -21.28 12.39
C GLN A 22 -5.88 -20.36 11.60
N LEU A 23 -5.99 -20.56 10.29
CA LEU A 23 -6.91 -19.80 9.47
C LEU A 23 -8.36 -20.12 9.87
N LYS A 24 -9.22 -19.08 9.83
CA LYS A 24 -10.65 -19.25 9.94
C LYS A 24 -11.19 -19.94 8.67
N PRO A 25 -12.40 -20.56 8.73
CA PRO A 25 -13.02 -21.16 7.54
C PRO A 25 -13.17 -20.21 6.35
N ASN A 26 -13.40 -18.93 6.62
CA ASN A 26 -13.46 -17.87 5.62
C ASN A 26 -12.37 -16.82 5.91
N PRO A 27 -11.13 -17.06 5.46
CA PRO A 27 -10.01 -16.16 5.72
C PRO A 27 -10.10 -14.94 4.83
N ALA A 28 -9.39 -13.87 5.20
CA ALA A 28 -9.20 -12.71 4.34
C ALA A 28 -8.48 -13.10 3.04
N VAL A 29 -8.75 -12.35 1.99
CA VAL A 29 -8.07 -12.51 0.69
C VAL A 29 -6.58 -12.26 0.86
N LEU A 30 -5.77 -13.18 0.34
CA LEU A 30 -4.32 -13.07 0.38
C LEU A 30 -3.82 -12.20 -0.78
N ILE A 31 -3.12 -11.12 -0.45
CA ILE A 31 -2.45 -10.25 -1.42
C ILE A 31 -0.96 -10.25 -1.07
N CYS A 32 -0.11 -10.70 -2.00
CA CYS A 32 1.32 -10.85 -1.74
C CYS A 32 2.12 -9.64 -2.19
N ARG A 33 2.98 -9.13 -1.31
CA ARG A 33 3.90 -8.06 -1.64
C ARG A 33 5.23 -8.65 -2.11
N VAL A 34 5.58 -8.41 -3.38
CA VAL A 34 6.89 -8.73 -3.93
C VAL A 34 7.95 -7.72 -3.46
N ARG A 35 9.23 -8.08 -3.52
CA ARG A 35 10.32 -7.11 -3.32
C ARG A 35 10.27 -5.99 -4.36
N GLY A 36 10.85 -4.84 -4.04
CA GLY A 36 10.99 -3.75 -5.01
C GLY A 36 11.95 -4.12 -6.15
N LEU A 37 11.74 -3.52 -7.34
CA LEU A 37 12.58 -3.73 -8.53
C LEU A 37 14.07 -3.45 -8.31
N HIS A 38 14.39 -2.56 -7.36
CA HIS A 38 15.75 -2.17 -7.00
C HIS A 38 16.52 -3.21 -6.17
N LEU A 39 15.87 -4.29 -5.73
CA LEU A 39 16.47 -5.32 -4.89
C LEU A 39 16.85 -6.55 -5.73
N PRO A 40 18.15 -6.89 -5.83
CA PRO A 40 18.59 -8.09 -6.52
C PRO A 40 18.33 -9.36 -5.67
N GLU A 41 18.10 -10.48 -6.35
CA GLU A 41 18.17 -11.81 -5.74
C GLU A 41 19.62 -12.31 -5.81
N LYS A 42 20.31 -12.31 -4.68
CA LYS A 42 21.75 -12.59 -4.62
C LYS A 42 22.14 -14.04 -4.89
N HIS A 43 21.19 -14.96 -4.70
CA HIS A 43 21.46 -16.41 -4.78
C HIS A 43 21.05 -17.03 -6.13
N VAL A 44 20.44 -16.25 -7.02
CA VAL A 44 20.03 -16.69 -8.35
C VAL A 44 20.56 -15.73 -9.40
N THR A 45 21.31 -16.28 -10.34
CA THR A 45 21.89 -15.51 -11.45
C THR A 45 21.39 -16.01 -12.80
N TRP A 46 21.25 -15.13 -13.74
CA TRP A 46 21.02 -15.41 -15.15
C TRP A 46 22.15 -14.81 -15.99
N ARG A 47 22.85 -15.61 -16.75
CA ARG A 47 24.01 -15.19 -17.57
C ARG A 47 25.09 -14.44 -16.77
N GLY A 48 25.30 -14.82 -15.51
CA GLY A 48 26.27 -14.20 -14.61
C GLY A 48 25.75 -12.97 -13.83
N GLU A 49 24.58 -12.46 -14.18
CA GLU A 49 23.95 -11.30 -13.51
C GLU A 49 22.88 -11.74 -12.49
N ALA A 50 22.81 -11.06 -11.35
CA ALA A 50 21.77 -11.28 -10.37
C ALA A 50 20.41 -10.87 -10.95
N ILE A 51 19.39 -11.72 -10.81
CA ILE A 51 18.04 -11.38 -11.28
C ILE A 51 17.33 -10.43 -10.29
N PRO A 52 16.37 -9.62 -10.74
CA PRO A 52 15.54 -8.83 -9.83
C PRO A 52 14.79 -9.72 -8.84
N GLY A 53 14.92 -9.40 -7.54
CA GLY A 53 14.24 -10.12 -6.48
C GLY A 53 12.72 -10.11 -6.62
N SER A 54 12.19 -9.03 -7.17
CA SER A 54 10.76 -8.89 -7.46
C SER A 54 10.25 -9.92 -8.47
N LEU A 55 11.01 -10.18 -9.53
CA LEU A 55 10.69 -11.23 -10.51
C LEU A 55 10.76 -12.62 -9.90
N PHE A 56 11.78 -12.87 -9.08
CA PHE A 56 11.91 -14.13 -8.35
C PHE A 56 10.70 -14.38 -7.46
N ASP A 57 10.30 -13.39 -6.66
CA ASP A 57 9.15 -13.50 -5.77
C ASP A 57 7.84 -13.71 -6.55
N PHE A 58 7.63 -12.91 -7.60
CA PHE A 58 6.46 -13.01 -8.46
C PHE A 58 6.36 -14.38 -9.11
N ALA A 59 7.42 -14.80 -9.80
CA ALA A 59 7.41 -16.02 -10.59
C ALA A 59 7.16 -17.25 -9.72
N LEU A 60 7.85 -17.37 -8.59
CA LEU A 60 7.68 -18.51 -7.69
C LEU A 60 6.30 -18.53 -7.03
N TYR A 61 5.84 -17.36 -6.52
CA TYR A 61 4.51 -17.30 -5.90
C TYR A 61 3.42 -17.61 -6.92
N PHE A 62 3.44 -16.97 -8.08
CA PHE A 62 2.47 -17.19 -9.14
C PHE A 62 2.46 -18.64 -9.60
N PHE A 63 3.60 -19.15 -10.05
CA PHE A 63 3.71 -20.50 -10.61
C PHE A 63 3.20 -21.60 -9.66
N HIS A 64 3.55 -21.52 -8.39
CA HIS A 64 3.20 -22.56 -7.43
C HIS A 64 1.77 -22.44 -6.88
N ASN A 65 1.10 -21.30 -7.00
CA ASN A 65 -0.15 -21.05 -6.26
C ASN A 65 -1.34 -20.64 -7.12
N TYR A 66 -1.16 -20.18 -8.38
CA TYR A 66 -2.26 -19.60 -9.15
C TYR A 66 -3.45 -20.56 -9.31
N GLN A 67 -3.22 -21.84 -9.58
CA GLN A 67 -4.28 -22.83 -9.75
C GLN A 67 -5.09 -23.03 -8.45
N ALA A 68 -4.39 -23.18 -7.32
CA ALA A 68 -5.03 -23.35 -6.03
C ALA A 68 -5.82 -22.11 -5.59
N LEU A 69 -5.32 -20.91 -5.91
CA LEU A 69 -6.02 -19.66 -5.65
C LEU A 69 -7.29 -19.54 -6.49
N LEU A 70 -7.20 -19.81 -7.79
CA LEU A 70 -8.35 -19.77 -8.70
C LEU A 70 -9.41 -20.82 -8.33
N ALA A 71 -9.00 -22.03 -7.97
CA ALA A 71 -9.91 -23.08 -7.52
C ALA A 71 -10.71 -22.72 -6.25
N LYS A 72 -10.21 -21.78 -5.44
CA LYS A 72 -10.87 -21.25 -4.26
C LYS A 72 -11.69 -19.97 -4.53
N GLY A 73 -11.86 -19.57 -5.79
CA GLY A 73 -12.56 -18.33 -6.15
C GLY A 73 -11.78 -17.06 -5.80
N SER A 74 -10.47 -17.18 -5.55
CA SER A 74 -9.54 -16.08 -5.35
C SER A 74 -8.65 -15.89 -6.59
N GLY A 75 -7.50 -15.25 -6.47
CA GLY A 75 -6.57 -15.06 -7.57
C GLY A 75 -5.16 -14.70 -7.12
N PRO A 76 -4.21 -14.68 -8.05
CA PRO A 76 -2.85 -14.25 -7.80
C PRO A 76 -2.80 -12.72 -7.70
N TYR A 77 -2.94 -12.21 -6.47
CA TYR A 77 -3.03 -10.79 -6.16
C TYR A 77 -1.74 -10.29 -5.54
N PHE A 78 -1.30 -9.10 -5.99
CA PHE A 78 -0.02 -8.53 -5.61
C PHE A 78 -0.10 -7.09 -5.10
N TYR A 79 0.90 -6.72 -4.29
CA TYR A 79 1.25 -5.34 -3.99
C TYR A 79 2.61 -5.02 -4.63
N LEU A 80 2.68 -3.92 -5.41
CA LEU A 80 3.88 -3.47 -6.09
C LEU A 80 4.50 -2.30 -5.33
N PRO A 81 5.66 -2.49 -4.67
CA PRO A 81 6.31 -1.45 -3.89
C PRO A 81 7.34 -0.66 -4.70
N LYS A 82 7.66 0.56 -4.22
CA LYS A 82 8.83 1.36 -4.64
C LYS A 82 8.88 1.74 -6.12
N THR A 83 7.74 1.69 -6.80
CA THR A 83 7.62 2.18 -8.18
C THR A 83 7.89 3.67 -8.25
N GLN A 84 8.71 4.10 -9.21
CA GLN A 84 9.10 5.49 -9.39
C GLN A 84 8.51 6.12 -10.66
N SER A 85 8.12 5.31 -11.63
CA SER A 85 7.62 5.81 -12.91
C SER A 85 6.52 4.93 -13.51
N TRP A 86 5.78 5.51 -14.45
CA TRP A 86 4.80 4.74 -15.23
C TRP A 86 5.45 3.67 -16.12
N GLN A 87 6.71 3.84 -16.51
CA GLN A 87 7.45 2.84 -17.30
C GLN A 87 7.67 1.55 -16.49
N GLU A 88 7.98 1.67 -15.20
CA GLU A 88 8.06 0.50 -14.31
C GLU A 88 6.69 -0.18 -14.15
N ALA A 89 5.62 0.59 -14.11
CA ALA A 89 4.26 0.06 -14.08
C ALA A 89 3.90 -0.66 -15.40
N ALA A 90 4.27 -0.09 -16.54
CA ALA A 90 4.11 -0.71 -17.86
C ALA A 90 4.88 -2.03 -17.96
N TRP A 91 6.11 -2.05 -17.47
CA TRP A 91 6.90 -3.28 -17.43
C TRP A 91 6.23 -4.38 -16.58
N TRP A 92 5.65 -4.04 -15.43
CA TRP A 92 4.87 -4.99 -14.66
C TRP A 92 3.64 -5.50 -15.41
N SER A 93 2.96 -4.64 -16.16
CA SER A 93 1.84 -5.02 -17.03
C SER A 93 2.26 -6.05 -18.08
N GLU A 94 3.43 -5.87 -18.70
CA GLU A 94 3.99 -6.83 -19.65
C GLU A 94 4.33 -8.16 -18.97
N VAL A 95 4.95 -8.14 -17.79
CA VAL A 95 5.27 -9.35 -17.01
C VAL A 95 4.00 -10.14 -16.66
N PHE A 96 2.95 -9.47 -16.20
CA PHE A 96 1.67 -10.09 -15.87
C PHE A 96 1.00 -10.67 -17.12
N SER A 97 0.97 -9.89 -18.20
CA SER A 97 0.43 -10.32 -19.48
C SER A 97 1.14 -11.54 -20.04
N TYR A 98 2.48 -11.54 -20.01
CA TYR A 98 3.28 -12.70 -20.40
C TYR A 98 2.96 -13.94 -19.58
N ALA A 99 2.84 -13.79 -18.25
CA ALA A 99 2.50 -14.90 -17.39
C ALA A 99 1.09 -15.45 -17.68
N GLU A 100 0.10 -14.58 -17.87
CA GLU A 100 -1.26 -14.98 -18.23
C GLU A 100 -1.28 -15.73 -19.57
N ASP A 101 -0.62 -15.21 -20.60
CA ASP A 101 -0.52 -15.84 -21.92
C ASP A 101 0.18 -17.21 -21.84
N ARG A 102 1.26 -17.30 -21.06
CA ARG A 102 2.05 -18.55 -20.90
C ARG A 102 1.25 -19.67 -20.25
N PHE A 103 0.28 -19.33 -19.40
CA PHE A 103 -0.57 -20.28 -18.68
C PHE A 103 -2.01 -20.33 -19.20
N ASN A 104 -2.29 -19.71 -20.36
CA ASN A 104 -3.62 -19.63 -20.99
C ASN A 104 -4.70 -19.10 -20.04
N LEU A 105 -4.37 -18.05 -19.27
CA LEU A 105 -5.30 -17.38 -18.37
C LEU A 105 -5.93 -16.15 -19.07
N PRO A 106 -7.18 -15.82 -18.72
CA PRO A 106 -7.79 -14.57 -19.20
C PRO A 106 -6.97 -13.35 -18.76
N ARG A 107 -6.91 -12.33 -19.65
CA ARG A 107 -6.26 -11.06 -19.32
C ARG A 107 -6.91 -10.43 -18.09
N GLY A 108 -6.08 -9.98 -17.12
CA GLY A 108 -6.54 -9.42 -15.87
C GLY A 108 -6.88 -10.45 -14.78
N THR A 109 -6.52 -11.71 -14.95
CA THR A 109 -6.54 -12.71 -13.87
C THR A 109 -5.60 -12.33 -12.73
N ILE A 110 -4.40 -11.82 -13.06
CA ILE A 110 -3.46 -11.25 -12.11
C ILE A 110 -3.92 -9.83 -11.77
N LYS A 111 -4.06 -9.54 -10.47
CA LYS A 111 -4.42 -8.21 -10.00
C LYS A 111 -3.34 -7.64 -9.09
N ALA A 112 -3.17 -6.33 -9.18
CA ALA A 112 -2.18 -5.61 -8.38
C ALA A 112 -2.73 -4.31 -7.80
N THR A 113 -2.30 -4.00 -6.57
CA THR A 113 -2.35 -2.64 -6.01
C THR A 113 -0.93 -2.08 -6.03
N LEU A 114 -0.77 -0.85 -6.46
CA LEU A 114 0.54 -0.22 -6.52
C LEU A 114 0.67 0.82 -5.40
N LEU A 115 1.80 0.79 -4.68
CA LEU A 115 2.10 1.80 -3.66
C LEU A 115 2.66 3.06 -4.33
N ILE A 116 1.97 4.17 -4.15
CA ILE A 116 2.54 5.50 -4.39
C ILE A 116 3.31 5.87 -3.12
N GLU A 117 4.57 5.58 -3.11
CA GLU A 117 5.43 5.76 -1.93
C GLU A 117 6.79 6.36 -2.27
N THR A 118 6.95 6.82 -3.50
CA THR A 118 8.15 7.53 -3.95
C THR A 118 7.74 8.90 -4.49
N LEU A 119 8.56 9.91 -4.27
CA LEU A 119 8.25 11.27 -4.72
C LEU A 119 8.04 11.37 -6.24
N PRO A 120 8.82 10.71 -7.12
CA PRO A 120 8.56 10.77 -8.56
C PRO A 120 7.19 10.18 -8.98
N ALA A 121 6.72 9.15 -8.28
CA ALA A 121 5.48 8.47 -8.65
C ALA A 121 4.23 9.34 -8.39
N VAL A 122 4.28 10.29 -7.45
CA VAL A 122 3.12 11.13 -7.14
C VAL A 122 2.68 11.99 -8.33
N PHE A 123 3.62 12.35 -9.19
CA PHE A 123 3.38 13.17 -10.39
C PHE A 123 2.91 12.36 -11.60
N GLN A 124 2.83 11.03 -11.49
CA GLN A 124 2.55 10.11 -12.59
C GLN A 124 1.43 9.10 -12.26
N MET A 125 0.56 9.41 -11.31
CA MET A 125 -0.47 8.47 -10.84
C MET A 125 -1.45 8.07 -11.94
N ASP A 126 -1.84 8.99 -12.81
CA ASP A 126 -2.77 8.74 -13.91
C ASP A 126 -2.14 7.84 -14.99
N GLU A 127 -0.89 8.10 -15.34
CA GLU A 127 -0.10 7.29 -16.28
C GLU A 127 0.17 5.88 -15.71
N ILE A 128 0.44 5.77 -14.41
CA ILE A 128 0.62 4.49 -13.73
C ILE A 128 -0.66 3.65 -13.79
N LEU A 129 -1.82 4.25 -13.49
CA LEU A 129 -3.12 3.57 -13.60
C LEU A 129 -3.39 3.12 -15.03
N HIS A 130 -3.10 3.99 -16.02
CA HIS A 130 -3.26 3.65 -17.42
C HIS A 130 -2.35 2.51 -17.88
N ALA A 131 -1.08 2.53 -17.45
CA ALA A 131 -0.11 1.49 -17.79
C ALA A 131 -0.52 0.10 -17.26
N LEU A 132 -1.15 0.05 -16.08
CA LEU A 132 -1.61 -1.18 -15.44
C LEU A 132 -3.12 -1.47 -15.62
N ARG A 133 -3.83 -0.77 -16.51
CA ARG A 133 -5.31 -0.78 -16.60
C ARG A 133 -5.96 -2.16 -16.63
N ASP A 134 -5.29 -3.17 -17.17
CA ASP A 134 -5.82 -4.54 -17.25
C ASP A 134 -5.67 -5.29 -15.90
N HIS A 135 -4.77 -4.86 -15.05
CA HIS A 135 -4.36 -5.55 -13.83
C HIS A 135 -4.59 -4.76 -12.54
N ILE A 136 -4.71 -3.41 -12.63
CA ILE A 136 -4.76 -2.55 -11.45
C ILE A 136 -6.08 -2.68 -10.69
N VAL A 137 -6.00 -2.77 -9.37
CA VAL A 137 -7.14 -2.68 -8.45
C VAL A 137 -7.24 -1.27 -7.88
N GLY A 138 -6.10 -0.68 -7.55
CA GLY A 138 -6.03 0.63 -6.96
C GLY A 138 -4.62 1.07 -6.60
N LEU A 139 -4.52 2.27 -6.06
CA LEU A 139 -3.30 2.82 -5.51
C LEU A 139 -3.36 2.85 -3.99
N ASN A 140 -2.23 2.65 -3.33
CA ASN A 140 -2.09 2.79 -1.90
C ASN A 140 -1.30 4.06 -1.56
N CYS A 141 -1.82 4.85 -0.64
CA CYS A 141 -1.21 6.08 -0.14
C CYS A 141 -0.09 5.75 0.87
N GLY A 142 1.09 5.39 0.38
CA GLY A 142 2.24 5.09 1.23
C GLY A 142 2.68 6.31 2.04
N ARG A 143 2.87 6.18 3.35
CA ARG A 143 3.13 7.31 4.24
C ARG A 143 4.62 7.50 4.51
N TRP A 144 5.23 6.58 5.23
CA TRP A 144 6.60 6.72 5.73
C TRP A 144 7.63 6.70 4.60
N ASP A 145 7.44 5.83 3.64
CA ASP A 145 8.32 5.74 2.48
C ASP A 145 8.21 6.98 1.59
N TYR A 146 7.01 7.58 1.47
CA TYR A 146 6.82 8.84 0.74
C TYR A 146 7.55 10.01 1.43
N ILE A 147 7.40 10.14 2.75
CA ILE A 147 8.13 11.14 3.54
C ILE A 147 9.64 10.93 3.40
N PHE A 148 10.11 9.69 3.52
CA PHE A 148 11.53 9.38 3.34
C PHE A 148 12.03 9.69 1.93
N SER A 149 11.23 9.39 0.89
CA SER A 149 11.55 9.74 -0.49
C SER A 149 11.65 11.25 -0.70
N TYR A 150 10.76 12.02 -0.09
CA TYR A 150 10.82 13.48 -0.07
C TYR A 150 12.16 13.96 0.52
N ILE A 151 12.49 13.49 1.74
CA ILE A 151 13.74 13.85 2.41
C ILE A 151 14.96 13.48 1.56
N LYS A 152 15.00 12.24 1.05
CA LYS A 152 16.11 11.74 0.23
C LYS A 152 16.32 12.56 -1.05
N THR A 153 15.23 12.92 -1.71
CA THR A 153 15.27 13.64 -2.98
C THR A 153 15.65 15.09 -2.79
N LEU A 154 15.13 15.74 -1.74
CA LEU A 154 15.27 17.17 -1.53
C LEU A 154 16.32 17.55 -0.44
N LYS A 155 17.12 16.61 0.03
CA LYS A 155 18.08 16.79 1.12
C LYS A 155 19.09 17.94 0.93
N ASN A 156 19.35 18.35 -0.31
CA ASN A 156 20.29 19.42 -0.62
C ASN A 156 19.64 20.82 -0.68
N TYR A 157 18.34 20.91 -0.42
CA TYR A 157 17.60 22.17 -0.43
C TYR A 157 17.24 22.57 1.02
N PRO A 158 17.90 23.63 1.56
CA PRO A 158 17.71 24.04 2.96
C PRO A 158 16.28 24.46 3.30
N ASP A 159 15.54 24.97 2.30
CA ASP A 159 14.13 25.36 2.41
C ASP A 159 13.16 24.16 2.37
N ARG A 160 13.64 22.93 2.24
CA ARG A 160 12.85 21.70 2.17
C ARG A 160 13.05 20.78 3.38
N VAL A 161 13.61 21.29 4.45
CA VAL A 161 13.81 20.53 5.70
C VAL A 161 12.45 20.33 6.38
N LEU A 162 12.16 19.08 6.73
CA LEU A 162 10.94 18.73 7.47
C LEU A 162 11.18 18.81 8.99
N PRO A 163 10.15 19.10 9.78
CA PRO A 163 10.23 19.07 11.24
C PRO A 163 10.39 17.65 11.77
N ASP A 164 10.40 17.50 13.09
CA ASP A 164 10.44 16.20 13.77
C ASP A 164 9.39 15.24 13.21
N ARG A 165 9.75 13.97 13.07
CA ARG A 165 8.92 12.93 12.49
C ARG A 165 7.49 12.88 13.04
N GLN A 166 7.31 13.16 14.35
CA GLN A 166 5.99 13.11 14.98
C GLN A 166 5.08 14.28 14.56
N ALA A 167 5.67 15.38 14.06
CA ALA A 167 4.94 16.53 13.55
C ALA A 167 4.52 16.35 12.08
N VAL A 168 5.08 15.36 11.37
CA VAL A 168 4.78 15.10 9.95
C VAL A 168 3.63 14.09 9.85
N THR A 169 2.41 14.58 9.96
CA THR A 169 1.16 13.79 9.96
C THR A 169 0.34 14.02 8.68
N MET A 170 -0.65 13.15 8.39
CA MET A 170 -1.40 13.17 7.13
C MET A 170 -2.33 14.39 6.97
N ASP A 171 -2.54 15.17 8.01
CA ASP A 171 -3.23 16.47 7.97
C ASP A 171 -2.33 17.62 7.47
N LYS A 172 -1.02 17.43 7.40
CA LYS A 172 -0.09 18.44 6.89
C LYS A 172 -0.32 18.70 5.41
N PRO A 173 -0.15 19.99 4.93
CA PRO A 173 -0.57 20.40 3.59
C PRO A 173 -0.12 19.47 2.47
N PHE A 174 1.18 19.18 2.37
CA PHE A 174 1.71 18.35 1.28
C PHE A 174 1.23 16.89 1.33
N LEU A 175 1.11 16.29 2.51
CA LEU A 175 0.60 14.92 2.67
C LEU A 175 -0.91 14.85 2.44
N ASN A 176 -1.65 15.86 2.86
CA ASN A 176 -3.08 15.94 2.59
C ASN A 176 -3.35 16.18 1.09
N ALA A 177 -2.58 17.05 0.44
CA ALA A 177 -2.63 17.26 -1.01
C ALA A 177 -2.36 15.96 -1.76
N TYR A 178 -1.29 15.23 -1.40
CA TYR A 178 -0.96 13.93 -1.95
C TYR A 178 -2.11 12.92 -1.80
N SER A 179 -2.67 12.79 -0.60
CA SER A 179 -3.79 11.88 -0.32
C SER A 179 -5.02 12.21 -1.18
N ARG A 180 -5.40 13.49 -1.26
CA ARG A 180 -6.56 13.93 -2.05
C ARG A 180 -6.34 13.75 -3.55
N LEU A 181 -5.13 14.00 -4.05
CA LEU A 181 -4.77 13.76 -5.45
C LEU A 181 -4.88 12.28 -5.81
N LEU A 182 -4.39 11.39 -4.93
CA LEU A 182 -4.47 9.95 -5.11
C LEU A 182 -5.94 9.49 -5.20
N ILE A 183 -6.79 9.94 -4.28
CA ILE A 183 -8.23 9.60 -4.27
C ILE A 183 -8.89 10.07 -5.57
N LYS A 184 -8.72 11.35 -5.92
CA LYS A 184 -9.30 11.94 -7.13
C LYS A 184 -8.89 11.19 -8.39
N THR A 185 -7.59 10.85 -8.52
CA THR A 185 -7.04 10.16 -9.68
C THR A 185 -7.56 8.73 -9.76
N CYS A 186 -7.58 7.99 -8.65
CA CYS A 186 -8.13 6.63 -8.60
C CYS A 186 -9.60 6.61 -8.99
N HIS A 187 -10.44 7.39 -8.33
CA HIS A 187 -11.89 7.35 -8.52
C HIS A 187 -12.28 7.79 -9.94
N LYS A 188 -11.61 8.81 -10.50
CA LYS A 188 -11.78 9.20 -11.90
C LYS A 188 -11.57 8.04 -12.89
N ARG A 189 -10.74 7.07 -12.52
CA ARG A 189 -10.41 5.89 -13.35
C ARG A 189 -11.13 4.61 -12.92
N GLY A 190 -12.03 4.69 -11.94
CA GLY A 190 -12.74 3.54 -11.39
C GLY A 190 -11.83 2.58 -10.60
N ALA A 191 -10.70 3.07 -10.12
CA ALA A 191 -9.74 2.34 -9.28
C ALA A 191 -9.92 2.70 -7.81
N PHE A 192 -9.56 1.80 -6.90
CA PHE A 192 -9.67 2.04 -5.46
C PHE A 192 -8.51 2.87 -4.92
N ALA A 193 -8.82 3.72 -3.93
CA ALA A 193 -7.87 4.51 -3.18
C ALA A 193 -7.70 3.95 -1.77
N MET A 194 -6.54 3.33 -1.48
CA MET A 194 -6.24 2.76 -0.17
C MET A 194 -5.43 3.71 0.69
N GLY A 195 -5.88 3.95 1.92
CA GLY A 195 -5.16 4.72 2.91
C GLY A 195 -3.89 4.03 3.40
N GLY A 196 -3.00 4.81 4.00
CA GLY A 196 -1.71 4.34 4.50
C GLY A 196 -1.80 3.69 5.89
N MET A 197 -0.68 3.17 6.36
CA MET A 197 -0.59 2.52 7.66
C MET A 197 -0.24 3.54 8.77
N ALA A 198 -1.05 3.61 9.82
CA ALA A 198 -0.64 4.20 11.07
C ALA A 198 0.25 3.18 11.83
N ALA A 199 1.51 3.54 12.09
CA ALA A 199 2.49 2.62 12.68
C ALA A 199 2.33 2.51 14.21
N PHE A 200 1.12 2.23 14.67
CA PHE A 200 0.82 2.00 16.07
C PHE A 200 0.52 0.52 16.31
N ILE A 201 0.95 0.01 17.47
CA ILE A 201 0.71 -1.36 17.90
C ILE A 201 -0.02 -1.33 19.23
N PRO A 202 -1.06 -2.15 19.45
CA PRO A 202 -1.76 -2.26 20.73
C PRO A 202 -0.79 -2.54 21.88
N SER A 203 -1.04 -1.93 23.03
CA SER A 203 -0.24 -2.09 24.25
C SER A 203 -0.98 -2.96 25.27
N LYS A 204 -0.23 -3.63 26.16
CA LYS A 204 -0.80 -4.31 27.32
C LYS A 204 -1.17 -3.34 28.45
N ASP A 205 -0.57 -2.17 28.47
CA ASP A 205 -0.93 -1.07 29.35
C ASP A 205 -2.20 -0.41 28.83
N GLU A 206 -3.23 -0.34 29.65
CA GLU A 206 -4.56 0.10 29.26
C GLU A 206 -4.60 1.59 28.87
N GLU A 207 -3.94 2.46 29.63
CA GLU A 207 -3.91 3.89 29.34
C GLU A 207 -3.19 4.17 28.02
N ARG A 208 -2.01 3.55 27.84
CA ARG A 208 -1.24 3.64 26.59
C ARG A 208 -2.01 3.05 25.42
N ASN A 209 -2.72 1.94 25.63
CA ASN A 209 -3.54 1.32 24.58
C ASN A 209 -4.67 2.25 24.13
N ASN A 210 -5.37 2.88 25.08
CA ASN A 210 -6.42 3.85 24.77
C ASN A 210 -5.89 5.05 23.98
N GLN A 211 -4.69 5.56 24.31
CA GLN A 211 -4.04 6.62 23.53
C GLN A 211 -3.71 6.16 22.12
N VAL A 212 -3.22 4.93 21.93
CA VAL A 212 -2.93 4.34 20.62
C VAL A 212 -4.22 4.21 19.79
N LEU A 213 -5.28 3.65 20.38
CA LEU A 213 -6.56 3.47 19.68
C LEU A 213 -7.18 4.81 19.27
N ASN A 214 -7.11 5.84 20.11
CA ASN A 214 -7.59 7.18 19.79
C ASN A 214 -6.81 7.80 18.61
N LYS A 215 -5.48 7.65 18.58
CA LYS A 215 -4.65 8.13 17.46
C LYS A 215 -4.99 7.39 16.18
N VAL A 216 -5.16 6.06 16.22
CA VAL A 216 -5.57 5.26 15.06
C VAL A 216 -6.96 5.69 14.59
N LYS A 217 -7.91 5.87 15.49
CA LYS A 217 -9.25 6.33 15.15
C LYS A 217 -9.24 7.69 14.45
N ALA A 218 -8.49 8.65 14.97
CA ALA A 218 -8.37 9.98 14.36
C ALA A 218 -7.74 9.90 12.95
N ASP A 219 -6.67 9.13 12.79
CA ASP A 219 -5.99 8.90 11.52
C ASP A 219 -6.94 8.26 10.48
N LYS A 220 -7.66 7.20 10.88
CA LYS A 220 -8.60 6.51 9.97
C LYS A 220 -9.83 7.35 9.67
N SER A 221 -10.27 8.20 10.60
CA SER A 221 -11.34 9.17 10.34
C SER A 221 -10.93 10.19 9.28
N LEU A 222 -9.69 10.69 9.31
CA LEU A 222 -9.15 11.58 8.29
C LEU A 222 -9.14 10.89 6.91
N GLU A 223 -8.63 9.67 6.83
CA GLU A 223 -8.59 8.90 5.59
C GLU A 223 -9.98 8.64 5.01
N ALA A 224 -10.91 8.14 5.83
CA ALA A 224 -12.27 7.83 5.40
C ALA A 224 -13.05 9.09 4.98
N ASN A 225 -12.91 10.21 5.72
CA ASN A 225 -13.52 11.48 5.34
C ASN A 225 -12.90 12.09 4.08
N ASN A 226 -11.62 11.85 3.80
CA ASN A 226 -11.00 12.26 2.56
C ASN A 226 -11.51 11.46 1.36
N GLY A 227 -12.09 10.27 1.58
CA GLY A 227 -12.69 9.45 0.53
C GLY A 227 -11.92 8.17 0.20
N HIS A 228 -10.96 7.74 1.02
CA HIS A 228 -10.33 6.43 0.82
C HIS A 228 -11.34 5.28 0.97
N ASP A 229 -11.21 4.26 0.14
CA ASP A 229 -12.09 3.07 0.12
C ASP A 229 -11.79 2.09 1.26
N GLY A 230 -10.60 2.16 1.79
CA GLY A 230 -10.11 1.31 2.86
C GLY A 230 -8.73 1.76 3.33
N THR A 231 -8.12 0.99 4.22
CA THR A 231 -6.85 1.38 4.82
C THR A 231 -5.99 0.19 5.21
N TRP A 232 -4.72 0.44 5.50
CA TRP A 232 -3.82 -0.51 6.14
C TRP A 232 -3.79 -0.33 7.66
N ILE A 233 -3.60 -1.45 8.35
CA ILE A 233 -3.35 -1.50 9.79
C ILE A 233 -2.04 -2.24 10.08
N ALA A 234 -1.33 -1.81 11.12
CA ALA A 234 -0.04 -2.41 11.52
C ALA A 234 -0.20 -3.71 12.31
N HIS A 235 -1.36 -3.94 12.90
CA HIS A 235 -1.61 -5.09 13.77
C HIS A 235 -3.09 -5.53 13.67
N PRO A 236 -3.39 -6.84 13.63
CA PRO A 236 -4.76 -7.34 13.56
C PRO A 236 -5.71 -6.82 14.65
N GLY A 237 -5.18 -6.56 15.85
CA GLY A 237 -5.95 -5.98 16.96
C GLY A 237 -6.47 -4.55 16.72
N LEU A 238 -6.09 -3.90 15.63
CA LEU A 238 -6.60 -2.59 15.21
C LEU A 238 -7.76 -2.70 14.20
N ALA A 239 -8.09 -3.91 13.76
CA ALA A 239 -9.07 -4.12 12.69
C ALA A 239 -10.46 -3.59 13.08
N ASP A 240 -10.93 -3.90 14.26
CA ASP A 240 -12.25 -3.47 14.72
C ASP A 240 -12.36 -1.94 14.81
N THR A 241 -11.30 -1.27 15.29
CA THR A 241 -11.26 0.20 15.36
C THR A 241 -11.30 0.83 13.97
N ALA A 242 -10.50 0.32 13.03
CA ALA A 242 -10.48 0.83 11.66
C ALA A 242 -11.79 0.55 10.94
N MET A 243 -12.34 -0.67 11.08
CA MET A 243 -13.62 -1.06 10.48
C MET A 243 -14.78 -0.22 10.99
N ALA A 244 -14.83 0.08 12.30
CA ALA A 244 -15.89 0.93 12.86
C ALA A 244 -15.89 2.32 12.21
N VAL A 245 -14.71 2.94 12.04
CA VAL A 245 -14.58 4.25 11.39
C VAL A 245 -15.05 4.23 9.94
N PHE A 246 -14.59 3.24 9.16
CA PHE A 246 -14.97 3.15 7.75
C PHE A 246 -16.44 2.82 7.60
N ASN A 247 -17.00 1.94 8.43
CA ASN A 247 -18.42 1.58 8.41
C ASN A 247 -19.33 2.79 8.70
N ASP A 248 -18.95 3.67 9.63
CA ASP A 248 -19.69 4.89 9.92
C ASP A 248 -19.77 5.82 8.69
N ILE A 249 -18.69 5.94 7.95
CA ILE A 249 -18.61 6.81 6.75
C ILE A 249 -19.27 6.13 5.54
N LEU A 250 -19.03 4.84 5.34
CA LEU A 250 -19.58 4.09 4.21
C LEU A 250 -21.09 3.85 4.34
N GLY A 251 -21.59 3.63 5.55
CA GLY A 251 -22.97 3.18 5.76
C GLY A 251 -23.25 1.87 5.03
N SER A 252 -24.18 1.88 4.08
CA SER A 252 -24.49 0.71 3.24
C SER A 252 -23.61 0.55 1.99
N ARG A 253 -22.76 1.51 1.69
CA ARG A 253 -21.89 1.49 0.52
C ARG A 253 -20.72 0.53 0.74
N LYS A 254 -20.25 -0.11 -0.34
CA LYS A 254 -19.10 -1.03 -0.28
C LYS A 254 -17.74 -0.31 -0.43
N ASN A 255 -17.76 0.91 -0.98
CA ASN A 255 -16.57 1.72 -1.28
C ASN A 255 -16.97 3.19 -1.42
N GLN A 256 -16.02 4.04 -1.79
CA GLN A 256 -16.19 5.48 -1.99
C GLN A 256 -15.87 5.92 -3.42
N LEU A 257 -15.93 5.04 -4.41
CA LEU A 257 -15.64 5.37 -5.82
C LEU A 257 -16.42 6.58 -6.36
N GLU A 258 -17.57 6.90 -5.76
CA GLU A 258 -18.38 8.06 -6.14
C GLU A 258 -17.84 9.39 -5.58
N VAL A 259 -16.88 9.35 -4.65
CA VAL A 259 -16.26 10.54 -4.06
C VAL A 259 -15.19 11.08 -5.01
N MET A 260 -15.62 11.74 -6.08
CA MET A 260 -14.76 12.25 -7.16
C MET A 260 -13.94 13.48 -6.78
N ARG A 261 -14.21 14.13 -5.65
CA ARG A 261 -13.55 15.35 -5.19
C ARG A 261 -13.52 16.45 -6.26
N GLU A 262 -14.61 16.59 -7.00
CA GLU A 262 -14.74 17.61 -8.06
C GLU A 262 -14.74 19.04 -7.52
N GLN A 263 -15.20 19.21 -6.28
CA GLN A 263 -15.22 20.48 -5.58
C GLN A 263 -13.83 20.97 -5.14
N ASP A 264 -12.84 20.08 -5.12
CA ASP A 264 -11.48 20.46 -4.76
C ASP A 264 -10.85 21.30 -5.87
N ALA A 265 -10.19 22.38 -5.49
CA ALA A 265 -9.30 23.09 -6.41
C ALA A 265 -8.23 22.12 -6.97
N PRO A 266 -7.76 22.34 -8.20
CA PRO A 266 -6.66 21.56 -8.75
C PRO A 266 -5.46 21.55 -7.80
N ILE A 267 -4.95 20.37 -7.49
CA ILE A 267 -3.74 20.22 -6.68
C ILE A 267 -2.54 20.48 -7.58
N THR A 268 -1.70 21.42 -7.18
CA THR A 268 -0.50 21.81 -7.94
C THR A 268 0.73 21.04 -7.47
N ASP A 269 1.77 21.00 -8.31
CA ASP A 269 3.05 20.40 -7.97
C ASP A 269 3.70 21.07 -6.74
N ASP A 270 3.55 22.38 -6.61
CA ASP A 270 4.04 23.13 -5.45
C ASP A 270 3.40 22.65 -4.14
N GLN A 271 2.11 22.37 -4.14
CA GLN A 271 1.42 21.84 -2.97
C GLN A 271 1.91 20.44 -2.57
N LEU A 272 2.37 19.63 -3.53
CA LEU A 272 2.93 18.31 -3.27
C LEU A 272 4.38 18.38 -2.73
N LEU A 273 5.05 19.52 -2.94
CA LEU A 273 6.45 19.74 -2.56
C LEU A 273 6.60 20.70 -1.37
N GLU A 274 5.54 21.35 -0.93
CA GLU A 274 5.59 22.33 0.16
C GLU A 274 5.93 21.66 1.49
N PRO A 275 7.05 22.04 2.16
CA PRO A 275 7.40 21.46 3.47
C PRO A 275 6.38 21.91 4.52
N CYS A 276 6.06 21.02 5.45
CA CYS A 276 5.21 21.37 6.57
C CYS A 276 5.99 22.10 7.66
N ALA A 277 5.34 23.05 8.32
CA ALA A 277 5.84 23.66 9.54
C ALA A 277 5.69 22.71 10.73
N GLY A 278 6.57 22.85 11.72
CA GLY A 278 6.55 22.11 12.97
C GLY A 278 7.84 22.31 13.76
N ASP A 279 7.85 21.85 14.99
CA ASP A 279 9.02 21.97 15.87
C ASP A 279 10.09 20.95 15.48
N SER A 280 11.35 21.39 15.56
CA SER A 280 12.53 20.54 15.44
C SER A 280 13.25 20.57 16.79
N THR A 281 13.54 19.41 17.37
CA THR A 281 14.28 19.32 18.62
C THR A 281 15.78 19.15 18.37
N GLU A 282 16.61 19.87 19.11
CA GLU A 282 18.09 19.81 18.98
C GLU A 282 18.64 18.39 19.19
N GLU A 283 18.01 17.58 20.03
CA GLU A 283 18.40 16.19 20.31
C GLU A 283 18.42 15.28 19.07
N ARG A 284 17.77 15.69 17.98
CA ARG A 284 17.64 14.88 16.74
C ARG A 284 18.42 15.44 15.55
N MET A 285 19.13 16.55 15.75
CA MET A 285 19.99 17.14 14.72
C MET A 285 21.45 16.70 14.81
N SER A 286 21.80 15.92 15.83
CA SER A 286 23.19 15.41 16.07
C SER A 286 23.40 14.00 15.51
#